data_61457584765010bc3cfd007fe4763bf0
#
_entry.id   61457584765010bc3cfd007fe4763bf0
#
_cell.length_a   1.000
_cell.length_b   1.000
_cell.length_c   1.000
_cell.angle_alpha   90.00
_cell.angle_beta   90.00
_cell.angle_gamma   90.00
#
_symmetry.space_group_name_H-M   'P 1'
#
loop_
_entity.id
_entity.type
_entity.pdbx_description
1 polymer ?
#
loop_
_entity_poly.entity_id
_entity_poly.type
_entity_poly.pdbx_seq_one_letter_code
_entity_poly.pdbx_strand_id
1 'polypeptide(L)'
;IDACLVGSEMCIRDRRICVCCGSGNNGGDGYAAARLLANRGYSVSVVCLQEPNTPDAQQNFRLWQNFGSTLTFPEPAAAQAMEEADVVLDAIFGVGLQRPIVGLYADWIAAINASPAEVIGVDLPSGILADDSQILGIATRCESTVTFQVPKIGLWQHPGREQAGEIHVVDVCI
;
A
#
# COMPACT_ATOMS: atom_id res chain seq x y z
N ILE A 1 -10.87 4.46 0.78
CA ILE A 1 -10.59 3.02 0.93
C ILE A 1 -11.90 2.26 1.15
N ASP A 2 -12.83 2.75 1.98
CA ASP A 2 -14.13 2.09 2.20
C ASP A 2 -14.97 1.96 0.90
N ALA A 3 -14.80 2.86 -0.08
CA ALA A 3 -15.53 2.82 -1.35
C ALA A 3 -15.08 1.66 -2.26
N CYS A 4 -13.88 1.13 -2.07
CA CYS A 4 -13.35 0.00 -2.84
C CYS A 4 -13.72 -1.37 -2.23
N LEU A 5 -14.24 -1.39 -1.00
CA LEU A 5 -14.61 -2.61 -0.27
C LEU A 5 -16.12 -2.87 -0.33
N VAL A 6 -16.74 -2.93 -1.52
CA VAL A 6 -18.18 -3.12 -1.69
C VAL A 6 -18.59 -4.58 -1.49
N GLY A 7 -19.22 -4.87 -0.36
CA GLY A 7 -19.84 -6.15 0.01
C GLY A 7 -20.84 -5.99 1.14
N SER A 8 -21.60 -7.03 1.51
CA SER A 8 -22.49 -6.92 2.68
C SER A 8 -21.65 -6.65 3.95
N GLU A 9 -22.10 -5.75 4.82
CA GLU A 9 -21.33 -5.31 6.01
C GLU A 9 -20.80 -6.45 6.89
N MET A 10 -21.46 -7.60 6.91
CA MET A 10 -21.06 -8.78 7.68
C MET A 10 -19.90 -9.55 7.04
N CYS A 11 -19.79 -9.55 5.69
CA CYS A 11 -18.70 -10.20 4.96
C CYS A 11 -17.44 -9.32 4.89
N ILE A 12 -17.58 -8.01 5.04
CA ILE A 12 -16.48 -7.05 4.94
C ILE A 12 -15.59 -7.10 6.18
N ARG A 13 -16.17 -7.23 7.37
CA ARG A 13 -15.42 -7.24 8.65
C ARG A 13 -14.55 -8.48 8.86
N ASP A 14 -14.85 -9.57 8.15
CA ASP A 14 -14.08 -10.81 8.24
C ASP A 14 -12.85 -10.81 7.32
N ARG A 15 -12.69 -9.80 6.45
CA ARG A 15 -11.52 -9.70 5.56
C ARG A 15 -10.24 -9.40 6.34
N ARG A 16 -9.20 -10.15 6.00
CA ARG A 16 -7.84 -9.95 6.48
C ARG A 16 -7.13 -8.95 5.56
N ILE A 17 -6.66 -7.86 6.13
CA ILE A 17 -6.01 -6.79 5.39
C ILE A 17 -4.53 -6.76 5.78
N CYS A 18 -3.65 -6.84 4.78
CA CYS A 18 -2.22 -6.66 4.97
C CYS A 18 -1.80 -5.31 4.39
N VAL A 19 -1.22 -4.43 5.21
CA VAL A 19 -0.75 -3.12 4.78
C VAL A 19 0.76 -3.13 4.67
N CYS A 20 1.28 -2.96 3.47
CA CYS A 20 2.71 -2.94 3.15
C CYS A 20 3.21 -1.49 3.21
N CYS A 21 3.89 -1.11 4.31
CA CYS A 21 4.32 0.27 4.58
C CYS A 21 5.79 0.49 4.25
N GLY A 22 6.08 1.41 3.33
CA GLY A 22 7.43 1.91 3.08
C GLY A 22 7.94 2.82 4.19
N SER A 23 9.19 3.27 4.08
CA SER A 23 9.82 4.13 5.10
C SER A 23 9.52 5.62 4.92
N GLY A 24 8.96 6.04 3.79
CA GLY A 24 8.61 7.44 3.47
C GLY A 24 7.18 7.81 3.85
N ASN A 25 6.72 8.97 3.35
CA ASN A 25 5.38 9.50 3.65
C ASN A 25 4.25 8.58 3.17
N ASN A 26 4.40 7.92 2.01
CA ASN A 26 3.41 6.94 1.55
C ASN A 26 3.22 5.80 2.55
N GLY A 27 4.32 5.29 3.16
CA GLY A 27 4.25 4.36 4.28
C GLY A 27 3.53 4.95 5.50
N GLY A 28 3.71 6.25 5.74
CA GLY A 28 2.98 7.01 6.76
C GLY A 28 1.46 6.96 6.54
N ASP A 29 1.01 7.15 5.30
CA ASP A 29 -0.39 7.02 4.91
C ASP A 29 -0.89 5.57 5.09
N GLY A 30 -0.03 4.58 4.79
CA GLY A 30 -0.27 3.17 5.06
C GLY A 30 -0.52 2.89 6.55
N TYR A 31 0.33 3.39 7.46
CA TYR A 31 0.12 3.26 8.91
C TYR A 31 -1.16 3.95 9.38
N ALA A 32 -1.49 5.11 8.83
CA ALA A 32 -2.74 5.81 9.13
C ALA A 32 -3.96 4.98 8.68
N ALA A 33 -3.92 4.43 7.47
CA ALA A 33 -4.97 3.55 6.94
C ALA A 33 -5.12 2.29 7.80
N ALA A 34 -4.02 1.63 8.17
CA ALA A 34 -4.01 0.44 9.03
C ALA A 34 -4.72 0.71 10.36
N ARG A 35 -4.39 1.82 11.01
CA ARG A 35 -5.01 2.24 12.28
C ARG A 35 -6.51 2.49 12.12
N LEU A 36 -6.90 3.19 11.07
CA LEU A 36 -8.32 3.50 10.82
C LEU A 36 -9.13 2.24 10.53
N LEU A 37 -8.59 1.30 9.76
CA LEU A 37 -9.21 0.01 9.47
C LEU A 37 -9.33 -0.84 10.73
N ALA A 38 -8.26 -0.96 11.53
CA ALA A 38 -8.29 -1.68 12.80
C ALA A 38 -9.33 -1.08 13.77
N ASN A 39 -9.44 0.25 13.83
CA ASN A 39 -10.45 0.93 14.67
C ASN A 39 -11.89 0.67 14.19
N ARG A 40 -12.08 0.31 12.91
CA ARG A 40 -13.38 -0.13 12.36
C ARG A 40 -13.65 -1.62 12.53
N GLY A 41 -12.73 -2.36 13.14
CA GLY A 41 -12.87 -3.77 13.49
C GLY A 41 -12.41 -4.75 12.41
N TYR A 42 -11.63 -4.29 11.40
CA TYR A 42 -10.99 -5.18 10.44
C TYR A 42 -9.80 -5.89 11.07
N SER A 43 -9.51 -7.11 10.59
CA SER A 43 -8.27 -7.82 10.91
C SER A 43 -7.13 -7.24 10.08
N VAL A 44 -6.22 -6.51 10.72
CA VAL A 44 -5.13 -5.80 10.03
C VAL A 44 -3.77 -6.29 10.48
N SER A 45 -2.93 -6.66 9.52
CA SER A 45 -1.51 -6.89 9.68
C SER A 45 -0.73 -5.79 8.96
N VAL A 46 0.36 -5.33 9.56
CA VAL A 46 1.26 -4.35 8.91
C VAL A 46 2.62 -4.99 8.67
N VAL A 47 3.10 -4.86 7.45
CA VAL A 47 4.44 -5.33 7.02
C VAL A 47 5.28 -4.13 6.64
N CYS A 48 6.53 -4.09 7.07
CA CYS A 48 7.53 -3.12 6.61
C CYS A 48 8.87 -3.81 6.34
N LEU A 49 9.79 -3.10 5.69
CA LEU A 49 11.16 -3.55 5.48
C LEU A 49 12.11 -2.87 6.46
N GLN A 50 11.80 -1.64 6.81
CA GLN A 50 12.54 -0.82 7.78
C GLN A 50 11.60 0.22 8.40
N GLU A 51 11.98 0.76 9.54
CA GLU A 51 11.22 1.81 10.22
C GLU A 51 11.11 3.10 9.37
N PRO A 52 10.05 3.90 9.58
CA PRO A 52 9.86 5.14 8.85
C PRO A 52 10.95 6.17 9.16
N ASN A 53 11.32 6.94 8.13
CA ASN A 53 12.42 7.92 8.19
C ASN A 53 11.96 9.38 8.08
N THR A 54 10.65 9.63 7.88
CA THR A 54 10.08 10.98 7.87
C THR A 54 9.31 11.26 9.16
N PRO A 55 9.25 12.52 9.64
CA PRO A 55 8.55 12.86 10.89
C PRO A 55 7.07 12.41 10.91
N ASP A 56 6.35 12.65 9.82
CA ASP A 56 4.93 12.32 9.71
C ASP A 56 4.69 10.81 9.69
N ALA A 57 5.51 10.07 8.93
CA ALA A 57 5.44 8.62 8.92
C ALA A 57 5.79 8.00 10.29
N GLN A 58 6.79 8.55 10.99
CA GLN A 58 7.14 8.15 12.35
C GLN A 58 5.99 8.40 13.34
N GLN A 59 5.29 9.52 13.19
CA GLN A 59 4.12 9.80 14.02
C GLN A 59 3.01 8.77 13.78
N ASN A 60 2.67 8.48 12.53
CA ASN A 60 1.65 7.49 12.19
C ASN A 60 2.06 6.07 12.62
N PHE A 61 3.34 5.71 12.50
CA PHE A 61 3.88 4.45 13.00
C PHE A 61 3.70 4.30 14.52
N ARG A 62 4.05 5.33 15.31
CA ARG A 62 3.84 5.33 16.77
C ARG A 62 2.35 5.20 17.14
N LEU A 63 1.47 5.84 16.38
CA LEU A 63 0.03 5.70 16.59
C LEU A 63 -0.46 4.28 16.27
N TRP A 64 0.06 3.66 15.20
CA TRP A 64 -0.22 2.27 14.85
C TRP A 64 0.19 1.29 15.96
N GLN A 65 1.33 1.50 16.60
CA GLN A 65 1.84 0.62 17.68
C GLN A 65 0.87 0.44 18.86
N ASN A 66 -0.14 1.31 19.02
CA ASN A 66 -1.20 1.12 20.00
C ASN A 66 -2.29 0.12 19.56
N PHE A 67 -2.30 -0.28 18.29
CA PHE A 67 -3.28 -1.19 17.69
C PHE A 67 -2.69 -2.57 17.39
N GLY A 68 -1.43 -2.65 17.02
CA GLY A 68 -0.79 -3.90 16.65
C GLY A 68 0.72 -3.80 16.51
N SER A 69 1.36 -4.93 16.30
CA SER A 69 2.77 -5.03 15.96
C SER A 69 2.97 -4.85 14.44
N THR A 70 4.23 -4.61 14.08
CA THR A 70 4.65 -4.55 12.68
C THR A 70 5.56 -5.75 12.39
N LEU A 71 5.29 -6.44 11.29
CA LEU A 71 6.05 -7.57 10.81
C LEU A 71 7.16 -7.07 9.87
N THR A 72 8.30 -7.71 9.87
CA THR A 72 9.45 -7.33 9.03
C THR A 72 9.59 -8.28 7.84
N PHE A 73 9.54 -7.76 6.60
CA PHE A 73 9.87 -8.55 5.42
C PHE A 73 11.40 -8.74 5.33
N PRO A 74 11.93 -9.91 4.95
CA PRO A 74 11.26 -11.11 4.45
C PRO A 74 11.00 -12.20 5.51
N GLU A 75 10.76 -11.85 6.75
CA GLU A 75 10.50 -12.85 7.80
C GLU A 75 9.26 -13.71 7.45
N PRO A 76 9.25 -15.01 7.88
CA PRO A 76 8.16 -15.93 7.55
C PRO A 76 6.76 -15.41 7.95
N ALA A 77 6.67 -14.73 9.09
CA ALA A 77 5.40 -14.15 9.56
C ALA A 77 4.86 -13.05 8.61
N ALA A 78 5.74 -12.23 8.03
CA ALA A 78 5.37 -11.21 7.06
C ALA A 78 4.91 -11.84 5.73
N ALA A 79 5.62 -12.87 5.25
CA ALA A 79 5.23 -13.61 4.05
C ALA A 79 3.86 -14.29 4.23
N GLN A 80 3.65 -14.94 5.38
CA GLN A 80 2.37 -15.56 5.70
C GLN A 80 1.24 -14.54 5.79
N ALA A 81 1.45 -13.37 6.40
CA ALA A 81 0.43 -12.32 6.49
C ALA A 81 -0.01 -11.80 5.12
N MET A 82 0.91 -11.71 4.14
CA MET A 82 0.58 -11.33 2.76
C MET A 82 -0.14 -12.47 2.00
N GLU A 83 0.27 -13.72 2.19
CA GLU A 83 -0.34 -14.87 1.55
C GLU A 83 -1.78 -15.13 2.04
N GLU A 84 -2.01 -14.93 3.33
CA GLU A 84 -3.32 -15.14 3.96
C GLU A 84 -4.26 -13.94 3.84
N ALA A 85 -3.79 -12.79 3.35
CA ALA A 85 -4.60 -11.59 3.21
C ALA A 85 -5.66 -11.75 2.12
N ASP A 86 -6.83 -11.19 2.34
CA ASP A 86 -7.87 -11.02 1.32
C ASP A 86 -7.63 -9.72 0.53
N VAL A 87 -7.00 -8.73 1.18
CA VAL A 87 -6.64 -7.44 0.59
C VAL A 87 -5.22 -7.06 1.01
N VAL A 88 -4.40 -6.60 0.07
CA VAL A 88 -3.10 -5.98 0.31
C VAL A 88 -3.19 -4.50 -0.04
N LEU A 89 -2.83 -3.62 0.91
CA LEU A 89 -2.62 -2.21 0.62
C LEU A 89 -1.14 -1.98 0.33
N ASP A 90 -0.83 -1.57 -0.89
CA ASP A 90 0.51 -1.17 -1.30
C ASP A 90 0.74 0.31 -0.95
N ALA A 91 1.43 0.55 0.14
CA ALA A 91 1.87 1.86 0.61
C ALA A 91 3.41 1.95 0.72
N ILE A 92 4.14 1.28 -0.19
CA ILE A 92 5.61 1.23 -0.13
C ILE A 92 6.21 2.51 -0.71
N PHE A 93 5.89 2.85 -1.97
CA PHE A 93 6.41 4.03 -2.65
C PHE A 93 5.27 4.84 -3.28
N GLY A 94 5.30 6.16 -3.09
CA GLY A 94 4.44 7.13 -3.76
C GLY A 94 5.25 8.04 -4.69
N VAL A 95 4.87 9.32 -4.79
CA VAL A 95 5.47 10.33 -5.68
C VAL A 95 6.97 10.57 -5.49
N GLY A 96 7.56 10.17 -4.36
CA GLY A 96 8.98 10.38 -4.05
C GLY A 96 9.95 9.37 -4.67
N LEU A 97 9.49 8.41 -5.48
CA LEU A 97 10.35 7.42 -6.12
C LEU A 97 11.21 8.06 -7.22
N GLN A 98 12.54 7.92 -7.13
CA GLN A 98 13.49 8.55 -8.07
C GLN A 98 14.56 7.60 -8.62
N ARG A 99 14.56 6.34 -8.21
CA ARG A 99 15.59 5.36 -8.59
C ARG A 99 15.00 3.97 -8.75
N PRO A 100 15.64 3.10 -9.57
CA PRO A 100 15.16 1.75 -9.76
C PRO A 100 15.03 0.97 -8.46
N ILE A 101 13.95 0.22 -8.36
CA ILE A 101 13.68 -0.67 -7.24
C ILE A 101 14.45 -1.97 -7.48
N VAL A 102 15.33 -2.30 -6.53
CA VAL A 102 16.20 -3.49 -6.56
C VAL A 102 16.28 -4.16 -5.20
N GLY A 103 16.81 -5.38 -5.15
CA GLY A 103 17.02 -6.13 -3.91
C GLY A 103 15.73 -6.40 -3.16
N LEU A 104 15.76 -6.34 -1.83
CA LEU A 104 14.62 -6.72 -0.98
C LEU A 104 13.32 -5.97 -1.30
N TYR A 105 13.37 -4.74 -1.77
CA TYR A 105 12.16 -4.02 -2.21
C TYR A 105 11.56 -4.63 -3.48
N ALA A 106 12.40 -5.06 -4.43
CA ALA A 106 11.94 -5.75 -5.63
C ALA A 106 11.36 -7.12 -5.28
N ASP A 107 11.99 -7.85 -4.37
CA ASP A 107 11.50 -9.15 -3.87
C ASP A 107 10.15 -8.98 -3.15
N TRP A 108 10.00 -7.92 -2.39
CA TRP A 108 8.75 -7.61 -1.69
C TRP A 108 7.60 -7.31 -2.65
N ILE A 109 7.84 -6.44 -3.67
CA ILE A 109 6.85 -6.16 -4.71
C ILE A 109 6.51 -7.43 -5.51
N ALA A 110 7.51 -8.27 -5.82
CA ALA A 110 7.27 -9.55 -6.47
C ALA A 110 6.39 -10.48 -5.62
N ALA A 111 6.59 -10.51 -4.30
CA ALA A 111 5.76 -11.27 -3.36
C ALA A 111 4.32 -10.74 -3.33
N ILE A 112 4.11 -9.42 -3.32
CA ILE A 112 2.78 -8.80 -3.41
C ILE A 112 2.10 -9.22 -4.73
N ASN A 113 2.80 -9.11 -5.86
CA ASN A 113 2.27 -9.47 -7.17
C ASN A 113 1.96 -10.97 -7.33
N ALA A 114 2.55 -11.83 -6.51
CA ALA A 114 2.30 -13.28 -6.48
C ALA A 114 1.21 -13.67 -5.48
N SER A 115 0.80 -12.78 -4.59
CA SER A 115 -0.28 -13.01 -3.63
C SER A 115 -1.63 -13.16 -4.36
N PRO A 116 -2.53 -14.02 -3.87
CA PRO A 116 -3.90 -14.13 -4.38
C PRO A 116 -4.82 -12.98 -3.91
N ALA A 117 -4.32 -12.09 -3.06
CA ALA A 117 -5.08 -10.97 -2.49
C ALA A 117 -5.42 -9.91 -3.54
N GLU A 118 -6.53 -9.21 -3.33
CA GLU A 118 -6.85 -7.97 -4.04
C GLU A 118 -5.85 -6.88 -3.63
N VAL A 119 -5.11 -6.32 -4.58
CA VAL A 119 -4.08 -5.29 -4.29
C VAL A 119 -4.63 -3.91 -4.57
N ILE A 120 -4.54 -3.04 -3.57
CA ILE A 120 -4.96 -1.63 -3.66
C ILE A 120 -3.76 -0.72 -3.47
N GLY A 121 -3.45 0.10 -4.47
CA GLY A 121 -2.37 1.09 -4.41
C GLY A 121 -2.77 2.32 -3.60
N VAL A 122 -1.91 2.73 -2.69
CA VAL A 122 -2.04 3.99 -1.93
C VAL A 122 -1.22 5.06 -2.63
N ASP A 123 -1.88 6.05 -3.16
CA ASP A 123 -1.41 7.17 -3.98
C ASP A 123 -0.94 6.77 -5.39
N LEU A 124 -0.04 5.80 -5.51
CA LEU A 124 0.48 5.21 -6.74
C LEU A 124 0.81 3.74 -6.49
N PRO A 125 0.66 2.86 -7.49
CA PRO A 125 1.30 1.54 -7.43
C PRO A 125 2.81 1.72 -7.27
N SER A 126 3.39 1.04 -6.29
CA SER A 126 4.84 1.14 -6.04
C SER A 126 5.63 0.73 -7.28
N GLY A 127 6.59 1.56 -7.65
CA GLY A 127 7.43 1.34 -8.83
C GLY A 127 7.08 2.20 -10.04
N ILE A 128 5.97 2.94 -10.01
CA ILE A 128 5.58 3.86 -11.08
C ILE A 128 6.06 5.28 -10.75
N LEU A 129 6.64 5.96 -11.74
CA LEU A 129 6.92 7.39 -11.66
C LEU A 129 5.63 8.21 -11.82
N ALA A 130 5.45 9.19 -10.93
CA ALA A 130 4.26 10.03 -10.93
C ALA A 130 4.14 10.91 -12.19
N ASP A 131 5.29 11.37 -12.74
CA ASP A 131 5.34 12.43 -13.76
C ASP A 131 5.38 11.89 -15.20
N ASP A 132 5.84 10.65 -15.42
CA ASP A 132 6.02 10.11 -16.78
C ASP A 132 5.58 8.65 -16.98
N SER A 133 4.94 8.05 -15.98
CA SER A 133 4.42 6.68 -16.01
C SER A 133 5.44 5.54 -16.13
N GLN A 134 6.72 5.83 -16.16
CA GLN A 134 7.75 4.81 -16.29
C GLN A 134 7.80 3.87 -15.07
N ILE A 135 8.09 2.61 -15.33
CA ILE A 135 8.31 1.61 -14.29
C ILE A 135 9.79 1.55 -13.94
N LEU A 136 10.15 1.85 -12.71
CA LEU A 136 11.52 1.82 -12.22
C LEU A 136 11.90 0.43 -11.67
N GLY A 137 12.20 -0.49 -12.57
CA GLY A 137 12.59 -1.87 -12.26
C GLY A 137 11.38 -2.80 -12.19
N ILE A 138 10.63 -2.76 -11.13
CA ILE A 138 9.39 -3.54 -10.92
C ILE A 138 8.29 -2.64 -10.37
N ALA A 139 7.04 -2.92 -10.72
CA ALA A 139 5.88 -2.23 -10.15
C ALA A 139 4.87 -3.22 -9.58
N THR A 140 4.13 -2.77 -8.57
CA THR A 140 2.98 -3.49 -8.04
C THR A 140 1.84 -3.43 -9.06
N ARG A 141 1.14 -4.57 -9.20
CA ARG A 141 -0.08 -4.68 -10.01
C ARG A 141 -1.28 -4.52 -9.10
N CYS A 142 -2.01 -3.42 -9.26
CA CYS A 142 -3.17 -3.13 -8.43
C CYS A 142 -4.47 -3.37 -9.19
N GLU A 143 -5.48 -3.91 -8.52
CA GLU A 143 -6.86 -3.94 -8.99
C GLU A 143 -7.50 -2.57 -8.92
N SER A 144 -7.08 -1.76 -7.94
CA SER A 144 -7.48 -0.35 -7.83
C SER A 144 -6.38 0.49 -7.18
N THR A 145 -6.44 1.81 -7.43
CA THR A 145 -5.52 2.78 -6.83
C THR A 145 -6.30 3.96 -6.28
N VAL A 146 -6.08 4.28 -5.02
CA VAL A 146 -6.62 5.47 -4.37
C VAL A 146 -5.55 6.55 -4.35
N THR A 147 -5.72 7.58 -5.19
CA THR A 147 -4.77 8.69 -5.30
C THR A 147 -5.34 9.96 -4.69
N PHE A 148 -4.48 10.80 -4.13
CA PHE A 148 -4.87 11.95 -3.32
C PHE A 148 -4.74 13.27 -4.08
N GLN A 149 -5.70 14.21 -3.84
CA GLN A 149 -5.78 15.58 -4.36
C GLN A 149 -5.94 15.64 -5.88
N VAL A 150 -4.89 15.31 -6.61
CA VAL A 150 -4.86 15.40 -8.07
C VAL A 150 -4.39 14.10 -8.69
N PRO A 151 -4.94 13.72 -9.85
CA PRO A 151 -4.48 12.55 -10.58
C PRO A 151 -3.04 12.78 -11.07
N LYS A 152 -2.17 11.79 -10.82
CA LYS A 152 -0.78 11.79 -11.28
C LYS A 152 -0.73 11.32 -12.73
N ILE A 153 0.13 11.92 -13.57
CA ILE A 153 0.28 11.54 -14.97
C ILE A 153 0.62 10.04 -15.11
N GLY A 154 1.45 9.53 -14.20
CA GLY A 154 1.84 8.13 -14.13
C GLY A 154 0.70 7.12 -14.08
N LEU A 155 -0.46 7.51 -13.57
CA LEU A 155 -1.65 6.66 -13.50
C LEU A 155 -2.44 6.59 -14.81
N TRP A 156 -2.22 7.53 -15.74
CA TRP A 156 -3.05 7.70 -16.94
C TRP A 156 -2.33 7.35 -18.24
N GLN A 157 -1.01 7.24 -18.22
CA GLN A 157 -0.18 6.91 -19.37
C GLN A 157 0.43 5.52 -19.24
N HIS A 158 0.72 4.88 -20.38
CA HIS A 158 1.46 3.62 -20.42
C HIS A 158 2.96 3.86 -20.12
N PRO A 159 3.63 2.92 -19.44
CA PRO A 159 3.10 1.61 -18.95
C PRO A 159 2.42 1.66 -17.58
N GLY A 160 2.51 2.77 -16.84
CA GLY A 160 1.98 2.87 -15.47
C GLY A 160 0.47 2.60 -15.37
N ARG A 161 -0.32 3.02 -16.37
CA ARG A 161 -1.77 2.80 -16.42
C ARG A 161 -2.16 1.32 -16.30
N GLU A 162 -1.37 0.43 -16.84
CA GLU A 162 -1.63 -1.02 -16.79
C GLU A 162 -1.47 -1.61 -15.38
N GLN A 163 -0.77 -0.92 -14.50
CA GLN A 163 -0.52 -1.34 -13.14
C GLN A 163 -1.52 -0.75 -12.14
N ALA A 164 -2.27 0.28 -12.54
CA ALA A 164 -3.06 1.10 -11.61
C ALA A 164 -4.47 0.54 -11.32
N GLY A 165 -4.99 -0.34 -12.18
CA GLY A 165 -6.36 -0.83 -12.04
C GLY A 165 -7.42 0.28 -12.13
N GLU A 166 -8.47 0.21 -11.32
CA GLU A 166 -9.46 1.28 -11.20
C GLU A 166 -8.89 2.45 -10.38
N ILE A 167 -8.99 3.67 -10.90
CA ILE A 167 -8.40 4.84 -10.26
C ILE A 167 -9.47 5.65 -9.53
N HIS A 168 -9.30 5.82 -8.23
CA HIS A 168 -10.15 6.62 -7.36
C HIS A 168 -9.38 7.87 -6.89
N VAL A 169 -9.84 9.05 -7.32
CA VAL A 169 -9.25 10.33 -6.88
C VAL A 169 -10.00 10.81 -5.65
N VAL A 170 -9.31 11.02 -4.55
CA VAL A 170 -9.89 11.47 -3.27
C VAL A 170 -9.30 12.81 -2.88
N ASP A 171 -10.19 13.77 -2.63
CA ASP A 171 -9.80 15.06 -2.02
C ASP A 171 -9.60 14.85 -0.51
N VAL A 172 -8.39 15.18 -0.02
CA VAL A 172 -8.04 15.06 1.40
C VAL A 172 -8.11 16.39 2.15
N CYS A 173 -8.63 17.45 1.51
CA CYS A 173 -8.92 18.76 2.11
C CYS A 173 -7.75 19.31 2.97
N ILE A 174 -6.54 19.43 2.39
CA ILE A 174 -5.38 20.03 3.05
C ILE A 174 -5.40 21.55 2.84
#